data_2dea41cb19b468c08e178ab8dfabdd8a
#
_entry.id   2dea41cb19b468c08e178ab8dfabdd8a
#
_cell.length_a   1.000
_cell.length_b   1.000
_cell.length_c   1.000
_cell.angle_alpha   90.00
_cell.angle_beta   90.00
_cell.angle_gamma   90.00
#
_symmetry.space_group_name_H-M   'P 1'
#
loop_
_entity.id
_entity.type
_entity.pdbx_description
1 polymer ?
#
loop_
_entity_poly.entity_id
_entity_poly.type
_entity_poly.pdbx_seq_one_letter_code
_entity_poly.pdbx_strand_id
1 'polypeptide(L)'
;MAVDQDLRTYLLADATVAGLVGTRCFQNSVPSEKTTLPYIWFRRSTTIELDTLGPISVDWAVEFALECVSDDLAQAITLRDAVVARLRGHQGTMGDATYNWVHCRDQWDDYVPRNFEADERLQIASLAVEITL
;
A
#
# COMPACT_ATOMS: atom_id res chain seq x y z
N MET A 1 13.80 11.65 0.57
CA MET A 1 13.30 10.62 1.50
C MET A 1 12.63 9.51 0.71
N ALA A 2 13.12 8.31 0.83
CA ALA A 2 12.72 7.18 -0.04
C ALA A 2 11.64 6.28 0.60
N VAL A 3 10.69 6.86 1.32
CA VAL A 3 9.65 6.10 2.02
C VAL A 3 8.84 5.25 1.05
N ASP A 4 8.51 5.82 -0.11
CA ASP A 4 7.73 5.14 -1.14
C ASP A 4 8.45 3.88 -1.64
N GLN A 5 9.74 4.03 -1.95
CA GLN A 5 10.56 2.91 -2.41
C GLN A 5 10.77 1.88 -1.31
N ASP A 6 10.94 2.33 -0.08
CA ASP A 6 11.11 1.45 1.07
C ASP A 6 9.84 0.65 1.34
N LEU A 7 8.67 1.26 1.22
CA LEU A 7 7.39 0.57 1.35
C LEU A 7 7.26 -0.52 0.29
N ARG A 8 7.54 -0.20 -0.96
CA ARG A 8 7.50 -1.18 -2.05
C ARG A 8 8.45 -2.35 -1.80
N THR A 9 9.69 -2.05 -1.46
CA THR A 9 10.71 -3.06 -1.18
C THR A 9 10.27 -3.98 -0.03
N TYR A 10 9.74 -3.39 1.02
CA TYR A 10 9.29 -4.14 2.20
C TYR A 10 8.11 -5.07 1.88
N LEU A 11 7.14 -4.58 1.10
CA LEU A 11 6.00 -5.39 0.68
C LEU A 11 6.43 -6.56 -0.19
N LEU A 12 7.29 -6.32 -1.17
CA LEU A 12 7.74 -7.37 -2.11
C LEU A 12 8.74 -8.34 -1.50
N ALA A 13 9.31 -8.02 -0.35
CA ALA A 13 10.16 -8.95 0.40
C ALA A 13 9.36 -10.04 1.13
N ASP A 14 8.05 -9.84 1.29
CA ASP A 14 7.17 -10.83 1.90
C ASP A 14 6.76 -11.90 0.88
N ALA A 15 7.00 -13.16 1.21
CA ALA A 15 6.74 -14.27 0.29
C ALA A 15 5.26 -14.39 -0.08
N THR A 16 4.35 -14.09 0.85
CA THR A 16 2.91 -14.17 0.59
C THR A 16 2.49 -13.08 -0.39
N VAL A 17 2.90 -11.83 -0.16
CA VAL A 17 2.59 -10.72 -1.06
C VAL A 17 3.22 -10.95 -2.43
N ALA A 18 4.50 -11.28 -2.47
CA ALA A 18 5.21 -11.53 -3.73
C ALA A 18 4.64 -12.72 -4.48
N GLY A 19 4.16 -13.74 -3.77
CA GLY A 19 3.50 -14.90 -4.38
C GLY A 19 2.19 -14.53 -5.09
N LEU A 20 1.51 -13.49 -4.63
CA LEU A 20 0.25 -13.03 -5.21
C LEU A 20 0.46 -12.07 -6.38
N VAL A 21 1.40 -11.14 -6.26
CA VAL A 21 1.56 -10.05 -7.25
C VAL A 21 2.87 -10.12 -8.05
N GLY A 22 3.82 -10.97 -7.67
CA GLY A 22 5.14 -10.97 -8.27
C GLY A 22 5.83 -9.64 -8.00
N THR A 23 6.12 -8.88 -9.04
CA THR A 23 6.69 -7.53 -8.93
C THR A 23 5.67 -6.42 -9.24
N ARG A 24 4.39 -6.78 -9.40
CA ARG A 24 3.32 -5.84 -9.76
C ARG A 24 2.86 -5.03 -8.56
N CYS A 25 3.72 -4.15 -8.12
CA CYS A 25 3.47 -3.18 -7.07
C CYS A 25 3.91 -1.82 -7.61
N PHE A 26 2.97 -0.95 -7.86
CA PHE A 26 3.19 0.30 -8.59
C PHE A 26 3.03 1.50 -7.69
N GLN A 27 3.89 2.46 -7.91
CA GLN A 27 3.98 3.69 -7.14
C GLN A 27 3.43 4.84 -7.99
N ASN A 28 2.43 5.54 -7.47
CA ASN A 28 1.78 6.70 -8.07
C ASN A 28 0.94 6.44 -9.32
N SER A 29 1.32 5.54 -10.20
CA SER A 29 0.55 5.25 -11.41
C SER A 29 0.72 3.81 -11.85
N VAL A 30 -0.31 3.28 -12.48
CA VAL A 30 -0.30 1.94 -13.07
C VAL A 30 0.09 2.08 -14.54
N PRO A 31 1.00 1.23 -15.06
CA PRO A 31 1.52 1.39 -16.42
C PRO A 31 0.48 1.30 -17.52
N SER A 32 -0.61 0.54 -17.31
CA SER A 32 -1.62 0.31 -18.33
C SER A 32 -2.92 -0.17 -17.71
N GLU A 33 -4.06 0.16 -18.34
CA GLU A 33 -5.36 -0.42 -17.98
C GLU A 33 -5.40 -1.94 -18.15
N LYS A 34 -4.51 -2.48 -18.96
CA LYS A 34 -4.40 -3.92 -19.23
C LYS A 34 -3.32 -4.60 -18.37
N THR A 35 -2.88 -3.95 -17.30
CA THR A 35 -1.91 -4.54 -16.39
C THR A 35 -2.44 -5.85 -15.84
N THR A 36 -1.55 -6.85 -15.79
CA THR A 36 -1.88 -8.18 -15.27
C THR A 36 -2.37 -8.09 -13.83
N LEU A 37 -3.47 -8.76 -13.53
CA LEU A 37 -4.07 -8.84 -12.20
C LEU A 37 -3.57 -10.09 -11.47
N PRO A 38 -3.52 -10.08 -10.13
CA PRO A 38 -3.72 -8.93 -9.27
C PRO A 38 -2.50 -8.02 -9.22
N TYR A 39 -2.69 -6.79 -8.80
CA TYR A 39 -1.58 -5.89 -8.53
C TYR A 39 -1.88 -5.00 -7.34
N ILE A 40 -0.83 -4.36 -6.80
CA ILE A 40 -0.92 -3.33 -5.77
C ILE A 40 -0.54 -2.01 -6.41
N TRP A 41 -1.31 -0.97 -6.10
CA TRP A 41 -1.00 0.40 -6.49
C TRP A 41 -1.11 1.27 -5.26
N PHE A 42 -0.16 2.17 -5.08
CA PHE A 42 -0.18 3.06 -3.93
C PHE A 42 0.33 4.44 -4.27
N ARG A 43 -0.14 5.40 -3.50
CA ARG A 43 0.29 6.79 -3.61
C ARG A 43 0.34 7.42 -2.23
N ARG A 44 1.19 8.43 -2.10
CA ARG A 44 1.25 9.25 -0.90
C ARG A 44 0.02 10.15 -0.90
N SER A 45 -0.79 10.08 0.16
CA SER A 45 -1.96 10.94 0.29
C SER A 45 -1.65 12.19 1.10
N THR A 46 -0.85 12.06 2.17
CA THR A 46 -0.57 13.17 3.07
C THR A 46 0.80 12.99 3.72
N THR A 47 1.48 14.10 3.96
CA THR A 47 2.67 14.15 4.83
C THR A 47 2.33 15.04 6.00
N ILE A 48 2.48 14.52 7.22
CA ILE A 48 2.10 15.20 8.45
C ILE A 48 3.36 15.43 9.28
N GLU A 49 3.53 16.68 9.72
CA GLU A 49 4.55 17.03 10.69
C GLU A 49 3.96 16.86 12.09
N LEU A 50 4.61 16.04 12.91
CA LEU A 50 4.16 15.78 14.28
C LEU A 50 5.00 16.62 15.24
N ASP A 51 4.34 17.54 15.94
CA ASP A 51 4.98 18.32 17.00
C ASP A 51 5.14 17.47 18.24
N THR A 52 6.33 17.47 18.80
CA THR A 52 6.57 16.86 20.11
C THR A 52 6.62 17.92 21.19
N LEU A 53 6.16 17.55 22.40
CA LEU A 53 6.27 18.40 23.59
C LEU A 53 7.74 18.43 24.04
N GLY A 54 8.46 19.45 23.64
CA GLY A 54 9.87 19.64 24.02
C GLY A 54 10.66 20.40 22.95
N PRO A 55 11.94 20.69 23.21
CA PRO A 55 12.72 21.48 22.28
C PRO A 55 13.00 20.70 20.99
N ILE A 56 12.40 21.11 19.92
CA ILE A 56 12.83 20.92 18.54
C ILE A 56 13.06 19.45 18.14
N SER A 57 12.11 18.55 18.42
CA SER A 57 12.07 17.25 17.75
C SER A 57 10.82 17.22 16.87
N VAL A 58 11.01 17.18 15.57
CA VAL A 58 9.90 17.10 14.61
C VAL A 58 9.90 15.69 14.04
N ASP A 59 8.86 14.95 14.36
CA ASP A 59 8.60 13.66 13.71
C ASP A 59 7.67 13.85 12.52
N TRP A 60 7.87 13.05 11.51
CA TRP A 60 7.05 13.07 10.30
C TRP A 60 6.24 11.79 10.21
N ALA A 61 4.99 11.93 9.83
CA ALA A 61 4.15 10.81 9.43
C ALA A 61 3.77 10.97 7.97
N VAL A 62 3.87 9.89 7.23
CA VAL A 62 3.45 9.85 5.82
C VAL A 62 2.30 8.88 5.69
N GLU A 63 1.20 9.34 5.12
CA GLU A 63 0.04 8.51 4.86
C GLU A 63 0.01 8.08 3.40
N PHE A 64 -0.20 6.79 3.20
CA PHE A 64 -0.35 6.18 1.88
C PHE A 64 -1.74 5.60 1.72
N ALA A 65 -2.30 5.76 0.53
CA ALA A 65 -3.48 5.02 0.09
C ALA A 65 -3.00 3.87 -0.79
N LEU A 66 -3.29 2.64 -0.37
CA LEU A 66 -2.96 1.43 -1.11
C LEU A 66 -4.22 0.81 -1.68
N GLU A 67 -4.14 0.36 -2.92
CA GLU A 67 -5.22 -0.35 -3.58
C GLU A 67 -4.72 -1.72 -4.03
N CYS A 68 -5.42 -2.77 -3.58
CA CYS A 68 -5.19 -4.14 -4.01
C CYS A 68 -6.25 -4.46 -5.06
N VAL A 69 -5.84 -4.61 -6.29
CA VAL A 69 -6.74 -4.66 -7.45
C VAL A 69 -6.75 -6.05 -8.07
N SER A 70 -7.94 -6.57 -8.30
CA SER A 70 -8.17 -7.87 -8.94
C SER A 70 -9.47 -7.83 -9.74
N ASP A 71 -9.71 -8.83 -10.55
CA ASP A 71 -11.03 -9.06 -11.17
C ASP A 71 -11.97 -9.86 -10.26
N ASP A 72 -11.46 -10.37 -9.16
CA ASP A 72 -12.20 -11.13 -8.14
C ASP A 72 -12.05 -10.45 -6.78
N LEU A 73 -13.18 -10.08 -6.17
CA LEU A 73 -13.18 -9.42 -4.87
C LEU A 73 -12.52 -10.27 -3.78
N ALA A 74 -12.76 -11.57 -3.77
CA ALA A 74 -12.13 -12.46 -2.79
C ALA A 74 -10.62 -12.45 -2.90
N GLN A 75 -10.08 -12.41 -4.11
CA GLN A 75 -8.64 -12.31 -4.35
C GLN A 75 -8.10 -10.95 -3.91
N ALA A 76 -8.81 -9.87 -4.20
CA ALA A 76 -8.42 -8.52 -3.77
C ALA A 76 -8.36 -8.42 -2.24
N ILE A 77 -9.35 -8.98 -1.54
CA ILE A 77 -9.38 -9.02 -0.07
C ILE A 77 -8.23 -9.89 0.48
N THR A 78 -7.98 -11.03 -0.12
CA THR A 78 -6.86 -11.90 0.27
C THR A 78 -5.53 -11.16 0.14
N LEU A 79 -5.34 -10.42 -0.94
CA LEU A 79 -4.15 -9.61 -1.15
C LEU A 79 -4.05 -8.49 -0.10
N ARG A 80 -5.14 -7.78 0.16
CA ARG A 80 -5.17 -6.76 1.22
C ARG A 80 -4.82 -7.35 2.58
N ASP A 81 -5.38 -8.50 2.92
CA ASP A 81 -5.10 -9.16 4.20
C ASP A 81 -3.61 -9.53 4.32
N ALA A 82 -2.98 -9.96 3.24
CA ALA A 82 -1.55 -10.25 3.22
C ALA A 82 -0.72 -8.97 3.43
N VAL A 83 -1.12 -7.87 2.80
CA VAL A 83 -0.47 -6.56 2.97
C VAL A 83 -0.62 -6.07 4.41
N VAL A 84 -1.82 -6.16 4.97
CA VAL A 84 -2.08 -5.77 6.37
C VAL A 84 -1.25 -6.61 7.34
N ALA A 85 -1.19 -7.92 7.13
CA ALA A 85 -0.39 -8.81 7.97
C ALA A 85 1.10 -8.44 7.93
N ARG A 86 1.59 -8.02 6.77
CA ARG A 86 2.98 -7.58 6.61
C ARG A 86 3.27 -6.25 7.29
N LEU A 87 2.33 -5.31 7.22
CA LEU A 87 2.56 -3.93 7.65
C LEU A 87 2.14 -3.65 9.09
N ARG A 88 1.09 -4.31 9.57
CA ARG A 88 0.47 -3.96 10.86
C ARG A 88 1.47 -4.03 12.00
N GLY A 89 1.63 -2.90 12.69
CA GLY A 89 2.45 -2.81 13.88
C GLY A 89 3.95 -2.96 13.63
N HIS A 90 4.40 -2.86 12.37
CA HIS A 90 5.83 -2.96 12.07
C HIS A 90 6.61 -1.80 12.67
N GLN A 91 7.72 -2.12 13.30
CA GLN A 91 8.70 -1.18 13.82
C GLN A 91 10.07 -1.65 13.37
N GLY A 92 10.93 -0.71 12.97
CA GLY A 92 12.29 -1.03 12.59
C GLY A 92 12.55 -0.87 11.10
N THR A 93 13.40 -1.70 10.56
CA THR A 93 13.88 -1.57 9.18
C THR A 93 12.78 -1.89 8.17
N MET A 94 12.63 -1.01 7.19
CA MET A 94 11.78 -1.21 6.03
C MET A 94 12.55 -0.67 4.81
N GLY A 95 12.94 -1.55 3.89
CA GLY A 95 13.87 -1.18 2.84
C GLY A 95 15.23 -0.77 3.40
N ASP A 96 15.71 0.41 3.05
CA ASP A 96 17.02 0.91 3.47
C ASP A 96 16.98 1.78 4.73
N ALA A 97 15.79 2.08 5.26
CA ALA A 97 15.62 2.97 6.39
C ALA A 97 14.92 2.29 7.55
N THR A 98 15.05 2.89 8.72
CA THR A 98 14.38 2.44 9.95
C THR A 98 13.23 3.40 10.26
N TYR A 99 12.08 2.84 10.59
CA TYR A 99 10.85 3.59 10.86
C TYR A 99 10.35 3.29 12.27
N ASN A 100 9.72 4.28 12.89
CA ASN A 100 9.23 4.14 14.25
C ASN A 100 7.95 3.30 14.33
N TRP A 101 7.06 3.44 13.35
CA TRP A 101 5.76 2.80 13.45
C TRP A 101 5.07 2.75 12.08
N VAL A 102 4.42 1.64 11.81
CA VAL A 102 3.53 1.48 10.66
C VAL A 102 2.14 1.14 11.18
N HIS A 103 1.15 1.95 10.84
CA HIS A 103 -0.21 1.81 11.29
C HIS A 103 -1.18 1.70 10.12
N CYS A 104 -1.92 0.59 10.07
CA CYS A 104 -3.00 0.41 9.09
C CYS A 104 -4.28 1.01 9.68
N ARG A 105 -4.72 2.15 9.13
CA ARG A 105 -5.79 2.95 9.71
C ARG A 105 -7.18 2.50 9.29
N ASP A 106 -7.44 2.51 8.00
CA ASP A 106 -8.75 2.28 7.44
C ASP A 106 -8.68 1.26 6.31
N GLN A 107 -9.75 0.49 6.14
CA GLN A 107 -9.90 -0.45 5.05
C GLN A 107 -11.28 -0.26 4.42
N TRP A 108 -11.35 -0.30 3.10
CA TRP A 108 -12.63 -0.21 2.40
C TRP A 108 -12.56 -0.96 1.06
N ASP A 109 -13.73 -1.26 0.51
CA ASP A 109 -13.85 -1.96 -0.75
C ASP A 109 -14.51 -1.06 -1.79
N ASP A 110 -14.09 -1.20 -3.04
CA ASP A 110 -14.63 -0.45 -4.15
C ASP A 110 -14.55 -1.29 -5.41
N TYR A 111 -15.19 -0.82 -6.49
CA TYR A 111 -14.99 -1.42 -7.80
C TYR A 111 -15.05 -0.35 -8.88
N VAL A 112 -14.34 -0.61 -9.97
CA VAL A 112 -14.31 0.29 -11.13
C VAL A 112 -14.56 -0.55 -12.39
N PRO A 113 -15.48 -0.15 -13.27
CA PRO A 113 -15.59 -0.78 -14.57
C PRO A 113 -14.31 -0.55 -15.36
N ARG A 114 -13.66 -1.63 -15.79
CA ARG A 114 -12.44 -1.57 -16.58
C ARG A 114 -12.73 -1.23 -18.04
N ASN A 115 -13.84 -1.77 -18.51
CA ASN A 115 -14.30 -1.55 -19.88
C ASN A 115 -15.81 -1.76 -19.93
N PHE A 116 -16.56 -0.74 -20.32
CA PHE A 116 -18.02 -0.83 -20.37
C PHE A 116 -18.54 -1.84 -21.40
N GLU A 117 -17.81 -2.04 -22.50
CA GLU A 117 -18.23 -2.94 -23.59
C GLU A 117 -17.98 -4.41 -23.25
N ALA A 118 -16.91 -4.70 -22.49
CA ALA A 118 -16.48 -6.06 -22.19
C ALA A 118 -16.99 -6.58 -20.84
N ASP A 119 -17.79 -5.82 -20.11
CA ASP A 119 -18.24 -6.15 -18.75
C ASP A 119 -17.08 -6.51 -17.79
N GLU A 120 -15.89 -6.03 -18.09
CA GLU A 120 -14.74 -6.21 -17.24
C GLU A 120 -14.82 -5.23 -16.08
N ARG A 121 -14.62 -5.75 -14.86
CA ARG A 121 -14.67 -4.95 -13.63
C ARG A 121 -13.43 -5.19 -12.80
N LEU A 122 -12.97 -4.11 -12.19
CA LEU A 122 -11.91 -4.20 -11.20
C LEU A 122 -12.52 -4.15 -9.81
N GLN A 123 -12.19 -5.13 -9.00
CA GLN A 123 -12.51 -5.16 -7.58
C GLN A 123 -11.33 -4.63 -6.82
N ILE A 124 -11.55 -3.64 -5.98
CA ILE A 124 -10.50 -2.93 -5.27
C ILE A 124 -10.70 -3.10 -3.78
N ALA A 125 -9.72 -3.68 -3.12
CA ALA A 125 -9.64 -3.71 -1.68
C ALA A 125 -8.57 -2.71 -1.25
N SER A 126 -9.00 -1.67 -0.57
CA SER A 126 -8.16 -0.51 -0.26
C SER A 126 -7.81 -0.43 1.21
N LEU A 127 -6.68 0.22 1.50
CA LEU A 127 -6.32 0.55 2.87
C LEU A 127 -5.52 1.84 2.94
N ALA A 128 -5.62 2.51 4.09
CA ALA A 128 -4.81 3.66 4.41
C ALA A 128 -3.75 3.25 5.43
N VAL A 129 -2.50 3.59 5.14
CA VAL A 129 -1.35 3.26 5.97
C VAL A 129 -0.63 4.52 6.36
N GLU A 130 -0.36 4.68 7.66
CA GLU A 130 0.44 5.76 8.20
C GLU A 130 1.79 5.22 8.64
N ILE A 131 2.85 5.85 8.16
CA ILE A 131 4.23 5.48 8.51
C ILE A 131 4.86 6.65 9.25
N THR A 132 5.27 6.42 10.49
CA THR A 132 5.96 7.41 11.31
C THR A 132 7.46 7.22 11.18
N LEU A 133 8.11 8.29 10.81
CA LEU A 133 9.57 8.34 10.59
C LEU A 133 10.35 8.60 11.87
#